data_a622ce9aa93bf9b5a85f1b7a3371b366
#
_entry.id   a622ce9aa93bf9b5a85f1b7a3371b366
#
_cell.length_a   1.000
_cell.length_b   1.000
_cell.length_c   1.000
_cell.angle_alpha   90.00
_cell.angle_beta   90.00
_cell.angle_gamma   90.00
#
_symmetry.space_group_name_H-M   'P 1'
#
loop_
_entity.id
_entity.type
_entity.pdbx_description
1 polymer ?
#
loop_
_entity_poly.entity_id
_entity_poly.type
_entity_poly.pdbx_seq_one_letter_code
_entity_poly.pdbx_strand_id
1 'polypeptide(L)'
;GLFVYAQGGTLFLDEIGDLPLPLQATLLRVLEDRRIRPVGSEQQIPVDVRIVAATNRRLADEVAEGRFRADLYYRLQVVEINLPPLRSHKEDIPDLVEHFIATLAPQLGVAPMEVTAEELGYLAQYDWPGNVRELRNLIERSLILGALNVSALYQGLTHMQAEPRARAAAGPTDLHALEKQHI
;
A
#
# COMPACT_ATOMS: atom_id res chain seq x y z
N GLY A 1 22.07 10.84 0.35
CA GLY A 1 20.69 10.49 0.72
C GLY A 1 19.76 10.71 -0.46
N LEU A 2 18.52 10.19 -0.39
CA LEU A 2 17.54 10.15 -1.49
C LEU A 2 17.28 11.55 -2.11
N PHE A 3 17.19 12.57 -1.32
CA PHE A 3 17.00 13.95 -1.82
C PHE A 3 18.14 14.43 -2.71
N VAL A 4 19.38 14.05 -2.41
CA VAL A 4 20.53 14.40 -3.26
C VAL A 4 20.47 13.65 -4.61
N TYR A 5 20.04 12.39 -4.56
CA TYR A 5 19.86 11.60 -5.79
C TYR A 5 18.74 12.15 -6.68
N ALA A 6 17.67 12.65 -6.06
CA ALA A 6 16.52 13.21 -6.78
C ALA A 6 16.71 14.67 -7.21
N GLN A 7 17.90 15.27 -7.03
CA GLN A 7 18.20 16.66 -7.35
C GLN A 7 17.80 17.01 -8.79
N GLY A 8 16.99 18.04 -8.97
CA GLY A 8 16.44 18.48 -10.25
C GLY A 8 15.34 17.56 -10.83
N GLY A 9 14.91 16.57 -10.07
CA GLY A 9 13.92 15.57 -10.46
C GLY A 9 12.72 15.46 -9.51
N THR A 10 12.12 14.27 -9.49
CA THR A 10 10.95 13.95 -8.65
C THR A 10 11.30 12.82 -7.68
N LEU A 11 10.96 13.02 -6.41
CA LEU A 11 11.01 11.98 -5.37
C LEU A 11 9.59 11.52 -5.06
N PHE A 12 9.34 10.24 -5.27
CA PHE A 12 8.10 9.58 -4.90
C PHE A 12 8.24 9.00 -3.49
N LEU A 13 7.31 9.36 -2.60
CA LEU A 13 7.24 8.89 -1.22
C LEU A 13 5.97 8.05 -1.07
N ASP A 14 6.14 6.74 -1.04
CA ASP A 14 5.03 5.82 -0.81
C ASP A 14 4.75 5.65 0.69
N GLU A 15 3.48 5.36 1.02
CA GLU A 15 3.01 5.11 2.38
C GLU A 15 3.38 6.23 3.37
N ILE A 16 3.27 7.51 2.92
CA ILE A 16 3.65 8.67 3.74
C ILE A 16 2.88 8.73 5.08
N GLY A 17 1.68 8.15 5.13
CA GLY A 17 0.86 8.06 6.36
C GLY A 17 1.47 7.17 7.45
N ASP A 18 2.42 6.30 7.11
CA ASP A 18 3.12 5.42 8.05
C ASP A 18 4.44 6.01 8.57
N LEU A 19 4.80 7.22 8.10
CA LEU A 19 6.04 7.86 8.51
C LEU A 19 6.00 8.21 10.01
N PRO A 20 7.01 7.82 10.82
CA PRO A 20 7.08 8.20 12.23
C PRO A 20 7.13 9.73 12.44
N LEU A 21 6.47 10.24 13.48
CA LEU A 21 6.38 11.67 13.79
C LEU A 21 7.74 12.43 13.75
N PRO A 22 8.86 11.88 14.26
CA PRO A 22 10.17 12.57 14.15
C PRO A 22 10.62 12.75 12.70
N LEU A 23 10.32 11.79 11.82
CA LEU A 23 10.68 11.89 10.40
C LEU A 23 9.72 12.81 9.64
N GLN A 24 8.47 12.92 10.06
CA GLN A 24 7.53 13.91 9.52
C GLN A 24 8.04 15.34 9.76
N ALA A 25 8.57 15.64 10.97
CA ALA A 25 9.18 16.95 11.27
C ALA A 25 10.42 17.22 10.41
N THR A 26 11.22 16.19 10.14
CA THR A 26 12.39 16.32 9.27
C THR A 26 11.98 16.58 7.82
N LEU A 27 10.97 15.84 7.31
CA LEU A 27 10.44 16.04 5.97
C LEU A 27 9.86 17.44 5.79
N LEU A 28 9.09 17.93 6.78
CA LEU A 28 8.53 19.27 6.74
C LEU A 28 9.63 20.34 6.56
N ARG A 29 10.71 20.27 7.34
CA ARG A 29 11.85 21.19 7.20
C ARG A 29 12.44 21.15 5.80
N VAL A 30 12.58 19.96 5.20
CA VAL A 30 13.11 19.85 3.83
C VAL A 30 12.17 20.50 2.82
N LEU A 31 10.84 20.34 3.00
CA LEU A 31 9.83 20.96 2.13
C LEU A 31 9.77 22.49 2.26
N GLU A 32 10.06 23.02 3.45
CA GLU A 32 10.05 24.47 3.73
C GLU A 32 11.35 25.13 3.32
N ASP A 33 12.47 24.63 3.84
CA ASP A 33 13.80 25.25 3.70
C ASP A 33 14.45 24.94 2.35
N ARG A 34 13.97 23.90 1.63
CA ARG A 34 14.61 23.33 0.45
C ARG A 34 16.09 23.01 0.68
N ARG A 35 16.40 22.54 1.88
CA ARG A 35 17.75 22.17 2.31
C ARG A 35 17.72 20.89 3.11
N ILE A 36 18.76 20.10 2.95
CA ILE A 36 18.98 18.90 3.75
C ILE A 36 20.31 19.00 4.50
N ARG A 37 20.36 18.32 5.65
CA ARG A 37 21.60 18.11 6.39
C ARG A 37 21.96 16.62 6.34
N PRO A 38 22.97 16.21 5.57
CA PRO A 38 23.39 14.82 5.54
C PRO A 38 23.83 14.33 6.91
N VAL A 39 23.59 13.05 7.19
CA VAL A 39 24.04 12.43 8.44
C VAL A 39 25.56 12.51 8.54
N GLY A 40 26.08 13.01 9.67
CA GLY A 40 27.50 13.20 9.88
C GLY A 40 28.09 14.48 9.27
N SER A 41 27.28 15.37 8.71
CA SER A 41 27.72 16.65 8.17
C SER A 41 27.05 17.81 8.90
N GLU A 42 27.79 18.90 9.14
CA GLU A 42 27.22 20.16 9.63
C GLU A 42 26.71 21.06 8.50
N GLN A 43 27.12 20.78 7.27
CA GLN A 43 26.75 21.59 6.12
C GLN A 43 25.34 21.27 5.64
N GLN A 44 24.58 22.32 5.37
CA GLN A 44 23.29 22.22 4.69
C GLN A 44 23.49 22.29 3.18
N ILE A 45 22.88 21.35 2.47
CA ILE A 45 22.92 21.25 1.01
C ILE A 45 21.56 21.70 0.47
N PRO A 46 21.49 22.68 -0.46
CA PRO A 46 20.25 23.03 -1.11
C PRO A 46 19.76 21.87 -1.98
N VAL A 47 18.45 21.65 -2.00
CA VAL A 47 17.81 20.62 -2.82
C VAL A 47 16.63 21.22 -3.60
N ASP A 48 16.59 20.92 -4.89
CA ASP A 48 15.48 21.24 -5.76
C ASP A 48 14.86 19.93 -6.25
N VAL A 49 13.79 19.50 -5.57
CA VAL A 49 13.15 18.21 -5.79
C VAL A 49 11.64 18.40 -5.76
N ARG A 50 10.96 17.88 -6.76
CA ARG A 50 9.50 17.75 -6.76
C ARG A 50 9.12 16.55 -5.90
N ILE A 51 8.18 16.73 -4.97
CA ILE A 51 7.65 15.64 -4.15
C ILE A 51 6.31 15.16 -4.70
N VAL A 52 6.17 13.86 -4.81
CA VAL A 52 4.90 13.15 -5.02
C VAL A 52 4.76 12.17 -3.87
N ALA A 53 3.71 12.30 -3.08
CA ALA A 53 3.45 11.43 -1.94
C ALA A 53 2.20 10.57 -2.21
N ALA A 54 2.24 9.32 -1.76
CA ALA A 54 1.10 8.41 -1.80
C ALA A 54 0.83 7.82 -0.41
N THR A 55 -0.43 7.52 -0.15
CA THR A 55 -0.86 6.85 1.07
C THR A 55 -2.18 6.12 0.84
N ASN A 56 -2.40 5.03 1.55
CA ASN A 56 -3.67 4.33 1.63
C ASN A 56 -4.53 4.79 2.83
N ARG A 57 -4.01 5.70 3.67
CA ARG A 57 -4.70 6.24 4.84
C ARG A 57 -5.34 7.59 4.54
N ARG A 58 -6.41 7.92 5.26
CA ARG A 58 -6.97 9.26 5.29
C ARG A 58 -6.12 10.13 6.20
N LEU A 59 -5.22 10.96 5.64
CA LEU A 59 -4.32 11.78 6.44
C LEU A 59 -5.04 12.73 7.40
N ALA A 60 -6.23 13.20 7.05
CA ALA A 60 -7.06 14.01 7.95
C ALA A 60 -7.43 13.27 9.24
N ASP A 61 -7.76 11.97 9.14
CA ASP A 61 -8.06 11.13 10.31
C ASP A 61 -6.79 10.89 11.15
N GLU A 62 -5.65 10.64 10.48
CA GLU A 62 -4.35 10.49 11.15
C GLU A 62 -3.92 11.78 11.89
N VAL A 63 -4.24 12.96 11.34
CA VAL A 63 -4.03 14.25 12.02
C VAL A 63 -4.92 14.38 13.25
N ALA A 64 -6.21 14.04 13.15
CA ALA A 64 -7.15 14.11 14.28
C ALA A 64 -6.75 13.18 15.42
N GLU A 65 -6.14 12.04 15.10
CA GLU A 65 -5.66 11.06 16.09
C GLU A 65 -4.21 11.31 16.55
N GLY A 66 -3.56 12.38 16.08
CA GLY A 66 -2.21 12.78 16.48
C GLY A 66 -1.08 11.90 15.93
N ARG A 67 -1.36 11.03 14.95
CA ARG A 67 -0.35 10.19 14.29
C ARG A 67 0.32 10.89 13.10
N PHE A 68 -0.32 11.92 12.55
CA PHE A 68 0.26 12.74 11.49
C PHE A 68 0.22 14.22 11.87
N ARG A 69 1.26 14.98 11.51
CA ARG A 69 1.35 16.39 11.82
C ARG A 69 0.47 17.22 10.89
N ALA A 70 -0.31 18.13 11.46
CA ALA A 70 -1.18 19.01 10.69
C ALA A 70 -0.39 19.94 9.73
N ASP A 71 0.77 20.45 10.16
CA ASP A 71 1.61 21.32 9.35
C ASP A 71 2.15 20.61 8.10
N LEU A 72 2.60 19.36 8.23
CA LEU A 72 3.03 18.53 7.10
C LEU A 72 1.86 18.20 6.17
N TYR A 73 0.69 17.86 6.73
CA TYR A 73 -0.52 17.58 5.96
C TYR A 73 -0.86 18.74 5.02
N TYR A 74 -0.97 19.97 5.54
CA TYR A 74 -1.26 21.14 4.72
C TYR A 74 -0.16 21.47 3.72
N ARG A 75 1.08 21.10 3.99
CA ARG A 75 2.19 21.31 3.06
C ARG A 75 2.18 20.32 1.90
N LEU A 76 1.70 19.11 2.11
CA LEU A 76 1.56 18.06 1.08
C LEU A 76 0.28 18.21 0.26
N GLN A 77 -0.81 18.66 0.87
CA GLN A 77 -2.13 18.76 0.23
C GLN A 77 -2.23 20.01 -0.68
N VAL A 78 -1.42 20.05 -1.72
CA VAL A 78 -1.50 21.11 -2.75
C VAL A 78 -2.40 20.65 -3.91
N VAL A 79 -2.20 19.41 -4.37
CA VAL A 79 -3.02 18.74 -5.39
C VAL A 79 -3.26 17.32 -4.90
N GLU A 80 -4.52 16.95 -4.76
CA GLU A 80 -4.92 15.61 -4.36
C GLU A 80 -5.45 14.83 -5.56
N ILE A 81 -4.95 13.62 -5.74
CA ILE A 81 -5.42 12.66 -6.76
C ILE A 81 -5.96 11.45 -6.01
N ASN A 82 -7.27 11.26 -6.05
CA ASN A 82 -7.90 10.09 -5.46
C ASN A 82 -7.99 8.97 -6.49
N LEU A 83 -7.36 7.83 -6.20
CA LEU A 83 -7.44 6.62 -7.01
C LEU A 83 -8.57 5.75 -6.49
N PRO A 84 -9.66 5.58 -7.26
CA PRO A 84 -10.77 4.74 -6.83
C PRO A 84 -10.36 3.26 -6.82
N PRO A 85 -10.96 2.44 -5.94
CA PRO A 85 -10.70 1.01 -5.91
C PRO A 85 -11.33 0.30 -7.12
N LEU A 86 -10.77 -0.85 -7.51
CA LEU A 86 -11.21 -1.63 -8.69
C LEU A 86 -12.70 -2.00 -8.65
N ARG A 87 -13.27 -2.23 -7.46
CA ARG A 87 -14.72 -2.47 -7.29
C ARG A 87 -15.62 -1.33 -7.79
N SER A 88 -15.09 -0.12 -7.92
CA SER A 88 -15.80 1.05 -8.44
C SER A 88 -15.69 1.20 -9.97
N HIS A 89 -14.82 0.40 -10.60
CA HIS A 89 -14.52 0.43 -12.04
C HIS A 89 -14.41 -1.01 -12.58
N LYS A 90 -15.45 -1.82 -12.31
CA LYS A 90 -15.46 -3.24 -12.71
C LYS A 90 -15.52 -3.43 -14.22
N GLU A 91 -15.96 -2.41 -14.94
CA GLU A 91 -15.93 -2.34 -16.40
C GLU A 91 -14.52 -2.41 -16.99
N ASP A 92 -13.49 -2.01 -16.22
CA ASP A 92 -12.09 -2.06 -16.67
C ASP A 92 -11.47 -3.46 -16.52
N ILE A 93 -12.14 -4.40 -15.84
CA ILE A 93 -11.59 -5.74 -15.55
C ILE A 93 -11.24 -6.50 -16.83
N PRO A 94 -12.08 -6.56 -17.88
CA PRO A 94 -11.72 -7.27 -19.11
C PRO A 94 -10.43 -6.74 -19.74
N ASP A 95 -10.29 -5.43 -19.87
CA ASP A 95 -9.12 -4.79 -20.46
C ASP A 95 -7.85 -5.02 -19.62
N LEU A 96 -7.99 -4.97 -18.28
CA LEU A 96 -6.90 -5.29 -17.36
C LEU A 96 -6.47 -6.76 -17.48
N VAL A 97 -7.40 -7.70 -17.61
CA VAL A 97 -7.13 -9.13 -17.78
C VAL A 97 -6.35 -9.35 -19.07
N GLU A 98 -6.83 -8.79 -20.19
CA GLU A 98 -6.15 -8.90 -21.49
C GLU A 98 -4.73 -8.31 -21.41
N HIS A 99 -4.58 -7.13 -20.83
CA HIS A 99 -3.30 -6.46 -20.63
C HIS A 99 -2.33 -7.33 -19.81
N PHE A 100 -2.79 -7.91 -18.70
CA PHE A 100 -1.93 -8.77 -17.87
C PHE A 100 -1.54 -10.06 -18.57
N ILE A 101 -2.44 -10.69 -19.29
CA ILE A 101 -2.10 -11.89 -20.09
C ILE A 101 -1.05 -11.54 -21.14
N ALA A 102 -1.25 -10.47 -21.90
CA ALA A 102 -0.31 -10.03 -22.93
C ALA A 102 1.08 -9.66 -22.38
N THR A 103 1.12 -9.11 -21.18
CA THR A 103 2.38 -8.67 -20.55
C THR A 103 3.09 -9.81 -19.80
N LEU A 104 2.35 -10.63 -19.06
CA LEU A 104 2.94 -11.64 -18.18
C LEU A 104 3.28 -12.95 -18.91
N ALA A 105 2.48 -13.39 -19.88
CA ALA A 105 2.74 -14.65 -20.57
C ALA A 105 4.13 -14.71 -21.23
N PRO A 106 4.60 -13.67 -21.96
CA PRO A 106 5.97 -13.64 -22.48
C PRO A 106 7.04 -13.60 -21.38
N GLN A 107 6.79 -12.89 -20.27
CA GLN A 107 7.74 -12.81 -19.15
C GLN A 107 7.92 -14.16 -18.44
N LEU A 108 6.84 -14.92 -18.35
CA LEU A 108 6.83 -16.25 -17.72
C LEU A 108 7.28 -17.36 -18.69
N GLY A 109 7.40 -17.07 -19.99
CA GLY A 109 7.72 -18.05 -21.00
C GLY A 109 6.60 -19.10 -21.24
N VAL A 110 5.34 -18.72 -20.98
CA VAL A 110 4.16 -19.58 -21.16
C VAL A 110 3.28 -19.07 -22.32
N ALA A 111 2.43 -19.95 -22.84
CA ALA A 111 1.43 -19.54 -23.80
C ALA A 111 0.37 -18.63 -23.17
N PRO A 112 -0.12 -17.61 -23.89
CA PRO A 112 -1.24 -16.82 -23.41
C PRO A 112 -2.47 -17.71 -23.24
N MET A 113 -3.25 -17.46 -22.18
CA MET A 113 -4.51 -18.16 -21.92
C MET A 113 -5.68 -17.36 -22.48
N GLU A 114 -6.72 -18.06 -22.90
CA GLU A 114 -8.00 -17.44 -23.22
C GLU A 114 -8.87 -17.41 -21.97
N VAL A 115 -9.58 -16.30 -21.76
CA VAL A 115 -10.54 -16.13 -20.67
C VAL A 115 -11.93 -16.02 -21.28
N THR A 116 -12.83 -16.87 -20.85
CA THR A 116 -14.20 -16.92 -21.35
C THR A 116 -15.06 -15.78 -20.81
N ALA A 117 -16.15 -15.44 -21.50
CA ALA A 117 -17.10 -14.43 -21.03
C ALA A 117 -17.73 -14.81 -19.68
N GLU A 118 -17.90 -16.09 -19.39
CA GLU A 118 -18.40 -16.57 -18.10
C GLU A 118 -17.38 -16.29 -16.97
N GLU A 119 -16.12 -16.59 -17.21
CA GLU A 119 -15.03 -16.30 -16.26
C GLU A 119 -14.87 -14.81 -16.00
N LEU A 120 -14.96 -13.97 -17.03
CA LEU A 120 -14.98 -12.51 -16.86
C LEU A 120 -16.19 -12.06 -16.01
N GLY A 121 -17.35 -12.72 -16.18
CA GLY A 121 -18.53 -12.50 -15.35
C GLY A 121 -18.28 -12.79 -13.87
N TYR A 122 -17.55 -13.87 -13.54
CA TYR A 122 -17.16 -14.17 -12.15
C TYR A 122 -16.16 -13.13 -11.60
N LEU A 123 -15.18 -12.70 -12.40
CA LEU A 123 -14.22 -11.68 -11.99
C LEU A 123 -14.92 -10.34 -11.70
N ALA A 124 -15.95 -9.96 -12.47
CA ALA A 124 -16.72 -8.75 -12.28
C ALA A 124 -17.59 -8.77 -11.01
N GLN A 125 -17.98 -9.94 -10.51
CA GLN A 125 -18.77 -10.08 -9.28
C GLN A 125 -17.93 -9.92 -8.01
N TYR A 126 -16.63 -10.18 -8.08
CA TYR A 126 -15.74 -10.12 -6.94
C TYR A 126 -15.40 -8.67 -6.57
N ASP A 127 -15.12 -8.39 -5.28
CA ASP A 127 -14.92 -7.03 -4.76
C ASP A 127 -13.47 -6.53 -4.77
N TRP A 128 -12.54 -7.40 -5.10
CA TRP A 128 -11.13 -7.06 -5.28
C TRP A 128 -10.53 -6.27 -4.11
N PRO A 129 -10.49 -6.80 -2.88
CA PRO A 129 -9.92 -6.10 -1.74
C PRO A 129 -8.45 -5.71 -1.96
N GLY A 130 -7.67 -6.52 -2.70
CA GLY A 130 -6.31 -6.21 -3.12
C GLY A 130 -6.22 -5.44 -4.45
N ASN A 131 -7.36 -4.97 -4.98
CA ASN A 131 -7.47 -4.15 -6.19
C ASN A 131 -6.75 -4.78 -7.41
N VAL A 132 -6.15 -3.95 -8.25
CA VAL A 132 -5.43 -4.35 -9.47
C VAL A 132 -4.26 -5.29 -9.16
N ARG A 133 -3.63 -5.16 -7.98
CA ARG A 133 -2.53 -6.05 -7.57
C ARG A 133 -3.02 -7.48 -7.36
N GLU A 134 -4.18 -7.66 -6.77
CA GLU A 134 -4.81 -8.97 -6.58
C GLU A 134 -5.23 -9.60 -7.91
N LEU A 135 -5.85 -8.83 -8.80
CA LEU A 135 -6.20 -9.27 -10.14
C LEU A 135 -4.95 -9.72 -10.91
N ARG A 136 -3.89 -8.91 -10.92
CA ARG A 136 -2.63 -9.26 -11.56
C ARG A 136 -2.06 -10.58 -11.03
N ASN A 137 -2.04 -10.76 -9.69
CA ASN A 137 -1.54 -11.99 -9.06
C ASN A 137 -2.40 -13.21 -9.40
N LEU A 138 -3.72 -13.04 -9.57
CA LEU A 138 -4.60 -14.10 -10.03
C LEU A 138 -4.23 -14.52 -11.46
N ILE A 139 -4.10 -13.55 -12.38
CA ILE A 139 -3.75 -13.85 -13.78
C ILE A 139 -2.37 -14.50 -13.88
N GLU A 140 -1.38 -13.98 -13.15
CA GLU A 140 -0.03 -14.56 -13.11
C GLU A 140 -0.04 -16.03 -12.68
N ARG A 141 -0.77 -16.35 -11.62
CA ARG A 141 -0.97 -17.72 -11.12
C ARG A 141 -1.69 -18.58 -12.13
N SER A 142 -2.73 -18.06 -12.76
CA SER A 142 -3.54 -18.77 -13.76
C SER A 142 -2.73 -19.11 -15.02
N LEU A 143 -1.87 -18.22 -15.46
CA LEU A 143 -0.94 -18.46 -16.57
C LEU A 143 0.02 -19.61 -16.26
N ILE A 144 0.57 -19.69 -15.04
CA ILE A 144 1.46 -20.78 -14.62
C ILE A 144 0.72 -22.11 -14.58
N LEU A 145 -0.54 -22.11 -14.14
CA LEU A 145 -1.37 -23.31 -14.02
C LEU A 145 -2.05 -23.72 -15.34
N GLY A 146 -2.03 -22.86 -16.36
CA GLY A 146 -2.65 -23.07 -17.65
C GLY A 146 -4.18 -22.93 -17.67
N ALA A 147 -4.80 -22.47 -16.59
CA ALA A 147 -6.24 -22.25 -16.49
C ALA A 147 -6.59 -21.17 -15.45
N LEU A 148 -7.65 -20.40 -15.68
CA LEU A 148 -8.13 -19.41 -14.74
C LEU A 148 -8.71 -20.10 -13.47
N ASN A 149 -8.09 -19.87 -12.33
CA ASN A 149 -8.53 -20.47 -11.07
C ASN A 149 -9.42 -19.51 -10.27
N VAL A 150 -10.67 -19.37 -10.72
CA VAL A 150 -11.68 -18.53 -10.06
C VAL A 150 -12.00 -19.01 -8.65
N SER A 151 -11.95 -20.32 -8.39
CA SER A 151 -12.26 -20.88 -7.06
C SER A 151 -11.28 -20.41 -5.98
N ALA A 152 -10.04 -20.05 -6.34
CA ALA A 152 -9.06 -19.50 -5.42
C ALA A 152 -9.49 -18.12 -4.86
N LEU A 153 -10.29 -17.33 -5.58
CA LEU A 153 -10.83 -16.05 -5.10
C LEU A 153 -11.77 -16.26 -3.91
N TYR A 154 -12.63 -17.25 -3.99
CA TYR A 154 -13.62 -17.51 -2.94
C TYR A 154 -13.03 -18.23 -1.72
N GLN A 155 -11.98 -19.04 -1.91
CA GLN A 155 -11.26 -19.68 -0.80
C GLN A 155 -10.42 -18.67 0.01
N GLY A 156 -9.85 -17.64 -0.62
CA GLY A 156 -9.14 -16.56 0.05
C GLY A 156 -10.01 -15.76 1.03
N LEU A 157 -11.29 -15.55 0.71
CA LEU A 157 -12.24 -14.87 1.59
C LEU A 157 -12.53 -15.67 2.87
N THR A 158 -12.58 -16.98 2.80
CA THR A 158 -12.82 -17.85 3.97
C THR A 158 -11.65 -17.79 4.96
N HIS A 159 -10.43 -17.65 4.46
CA HIS A 159 -9.24 -17.51 5.30
C HIS A 159 -9.09 -16.10 5.90
N MET A 160 -9.44 -15.05 5.15
CA MET A 160 -9.38 -13.66 5.67
C MET A 160 -10.48 -13.36 6.70
N GLN A 161 -11.63 -14.06 6.63
CA GLN A 161 -12.71 -13.96 7.63
C GLN A 161 -12.47 -14.84 8.86
N ALA A 162 -11.56 -15.81 8.79
CA ALA A 162 -11.26 -16.76 9.87
C ALA A 162 -10.12 -16.31 10.81
N GLU A 163 -9.53 -15.13 10.62
CA GLU A 163 -8.68 -14.51 11.66
C GLU A 163 -9.58 -13.77 12.66
N PRO A 164 -10.03 -14.40 13.76
CA PRO A 164 -10.84 -13.72 14.73
C PRO A 164 -9.98 -12.77 15.55
N ARG A 165 -10.50 -11.60 15.80
CA ARG A 165 -10.32 -10.70 16.94
C ARG A 165 -9.91 -11.38 18.28
N ALA A 166 -8.92 -12.24 18.28
CA ALA A 166 -8.43 -12.97 19.46
C ALA A 166 -7.23 -12.30 20.13
N ARG A 167 -7.04 -10.97 19.96
CA ARG A 167 -5.99 -10.20 20.66
C ARG A 167 -6.48 -9.05 21.53
N ALA A 168 -7.75 -9.05 21.93
CA ALA A 168 -8.29 -8.00 22.82
C ALA A 168 -8.85 -8.54 24.13
N ALA A 169 -8.35 -9.68 24.66
CA ALA A 169 -8.75 -10.19 25.98
C ALA A 169 -7.58 -10.90 26.70
N ALA A 170 -6.39 -10.29 26.69
CA ALA A 170 -5.37 -10.58 27.70
C ALA A 170 -5.27 -9.32 28.56
N GLY A 171 -6.13 -9.23 29.56
CA GLY A 171 -5.99 -8.29 30.67
C GLY A 171 -4.65 -8.51 31.38
N PRO A 172 -4.13 -7.51 32.11
CA PRO A 172 -2.85 -7.60 32.77
C PRO A 172 -2.87 -8.75 33.78
N THR A 173 -2.08 -9.76 33.50
CA THR A 173 -1.81 -10.83 34.45
C THR A 173 -0.99 -10.20 35.56
N ASP A 174 -1.62 -10.07 36.71
CA ASP A 174 -1.09 -9.51 37.94
C ASP A 174 0.14 -10.34 38.38
N LEU A 175 1.33 -9.79 38.16
CA LEU A 175 2.61 -10.36 38.55
C LEU A 175 2.79 -10.51 40.07
N HIS A 176 1.87 -9.97 40.90
CA HIS A 176 1.91 -10.05 42.36
C HIS A 176 1.31 -11.33 42.96
N ALA A 177 0.70 -12.19 42.16
CA ALA A 177 0.08 -13.41 42.66
C ALA A 177 1.03 -14.64 42.68
N LEU A 178 2.19 -14.55 42.04
CA LEU A 178 3.13 -15.69 41.95
C LEU A 178 4.25 -15.72 43.01
N GLU A 179 4.39 -14.67 43.84
CA GLU A 179 5.42 -14.62 44.90
C GLU A 179 4.99 -15.17 46.27
N LYS A 180 3.79 -15.70 46.43
CA LYS A 180 3.30 -16.19 47.76
C LYS A 180 3.19 -17.71 47.91
N GLN A 181 3.79 -18.50 47.00
CA GLN A 181 3.72 -19.98 47.15
C GLN A 181 5.08 -20.68 47.32
N HIS A 182 6.15 -19.97 47.69
CA HIS A 182 7.41 -20.58 48.09
C HIS A 182 7.97 -19.86 49.34
N ILE A 183 7.41 -20.15 50.46
CA ILE A 183 8.07 -20.19 51.81
C ILE A 183 7.38 -21.30 52.59
#